data_b717101f0e019413aa67d9b2ee57b56b
#
_entry.id   b717101f0e019413aa67d9b2ee57b56b
#
_cell.length_a   1.000
_cell.length_b   1.000
_cell.length_c   1.000
_cell.angle_alpha   90.00
_cell.angle_beta   90.00
_cell.angle_gamma   90.00
#
_symmetry.space_group_name_H-M   'P 1'
#
loop_
_entity.id
_entity.type
_entity.pdbx_description
1 polymer ?
#
loop_
_entity_poly.entity_id
_entity_poly.type
_entity_poly.pdbx_seq_one_letter_code
_entity_poly.pdbx_strand_id
1 'polypeptide(L)'
;MNNPLRILAGVIVCSVTLPIFLSVVSYDDIETNTPQKQEQLIEKKSSSKYINYETVDKDSPKINIYNHKTGKTQQMDIEEYLYGVLSGEMPSDFNIEALKAQAVAARTYVMYNQENETSKHKGAAVCTDYTHCQEYKSYEELKKSKGEDWIKNSYPKVKQAVNETKGHIITYNGEPILPLYFSTSSGKTENSEEVFSTEYPYLRSVDSPYDKYAPKYASTLKISNKDFVSKLQNTYSGININQNDISSQVKILSRSNGGSVAKIKLGNKELTGRDIRNILNLNSANFEIKFDTNSLDFVVKGYGHGVGMSQWGANGMADRKSVV
;
A
#
# COMPACT_ATOMS: atom_id res chain seq x y z
N MET A 1 14.91 -27.19 -70.47
CA MET A 1 14.32 -28.23 -69.62
C MET A 1 14.66 -27.91 -68.16
N ASN A 2 13.73 -27.31 -67.44
CA ASN A 2 13.95 -26.97 -66.02
C ASN A 2 13.79 -28.25 -65.19
N ASN A 3 14.82 -28.63 -64.53
CA ASN A 3 14.90 -29.89 -63.77
C ASN A 3 14.11 -29.67 -62.45
N PRO A 4 12.97 -30.36 -62.23
CA PRO A 4 12.12 -30.15 -61.08
C PRO A 4 12.83 -30.42 -59.72
N LEU A 5 13.88 -31.25 -59.74
CA LEU A 5 14.71 -31.53 -58.58
C LEU A 5 15.50 -30.31 -58.06
N ARG A 6 15.94 -29.42 -58.98
CA ARG A 6 16.64 -28.19 -58.60
C ARG A 6 15.71 -27.15 -57.99
N ILE A 7 14.45 -27.09 -58.44
CA ILE A 7 13.45 -26.21 -57.89
C ILE A 7 13.05 -26.68 -56.50
N LEU A 8 12.86 -27.98 -56.28
CA LEU A 8 12.54 -28.57 -54.99
C LEU A 8 13.68 -28.36 -53.96
N ALA A 9 14.93 -28.54 -54.38
CA ALA A 9 16.09 -28.28 -53.52
C ALA A 9 16.21 -26.80 -53.14
N GLY A 10 15.91 -25.85 -54.04
CA GLY A 10 15.89 -24.42 -53.76
C GLY A 10 14.79 -24.01 -52.76
N VAL A 11 13.61 -24.59 -52.89
CA VAL A 11 12.48 -24.31 -51.97
C VAL A 11 12.77 -24.86 -50.56
N ILE A 12 13.38 -26.07 -50.44
CA ILE A 12 13.73 -26.64 -49.13
C ILE A 12 14.83 -25.81 -48.44
N VAL A 13 15.85 -25.34 -49.19
CA VAL A 13 16.91 -24.50 -48.64
C VAL A 13 16.33 -23.15 -48.15
N CYS A 14 15.47 -22.49 -48.93
CA CYS A 14 14.84 -21.24 -48.53
C CYS A 14 13.90 -21.41 -47.37
N SER A 15 13.18 -22.55 -47.26
CA SER A 15 12.23 -22.77 -46.17
C SER A 15 12.88 -23.07 -44.81
N VAL A 16 14.13 -23.55 -44.79
CA VAL A 16 14.87 -23.89 -43.58
C VAL A 16 15.85 -22.76 -43.19
N THR A 17 16.52 -22.16 -44.13
CA THR A 17 17.53 -21.12 -43.85
C THR A 17 16.91 -19.74 -43.57
N LEU A 18 15.80 -19.38 -44.24
CA LEU A 18 15.12 -18.08 -44.00
C LEU A 18 14.61 -17.93 -42.57
N PRO A 19 13.94 -18.91 -41.94
CA PRO A 19 13.55 -18.82 -40.54
C PRO A 19 14.74 -18.72 -39.59
N ILE A 20 15.83 -19.45 -39.87
CA ILE A 20 17.05 -19.40 -39.05
C ILE A 20 17.70 -18.01 -39.16
N PHE A 21 17.81 -17.48 -40.40
CA PHE A 21 18.35 -16.13 -40.62
C PHE A 21 17.51 -15.05 -39.97
N LEU A 22 16.18 -15.12 -40.06
CA LEU A 22 15.25 -14.19 -39.36
C LEU A 22 15.33 -14.34 -37.85
N SER A 23 15.52 -15.56 -37.30
CA SER A 23 15.67 -15.75 -35.86
C SER A 23 17.00 -15.19 -35.34
N VAL A 24 18.10 -15.29 -36.12
CA VAL A 24 19.40 -14.72 -35.76
C VAL A 24 19.34 -13.18 -35.82
N VAL A 25 18.75 -12.60 -36.88
CA VAL A 25 18.63 -11.15 -37.01
C VAL A 25 17.68 -10.58 -35.94
N SER A 26 16.60 -11.29 -35.58
CA SER A 26 15.71 -10.89 -34.50
C SER A 26 16.33 -11.08 -33.10
N TYR A 27 17.35 -11.96 -32.98
CA TYR A 27 18.02 -12.18 -31.69
C TYR A 27 19.08 -11.11 -31.40
N ASP A 28 19.69 -10.53 -32.42
CA ASP A 28 20.69 -9.46 -32.27
C ASP A 28 20.02 -8.11 -31.94
N ASP A 29 18.74 -7.92 -32.26
CA ASP A 29 17.95 -6.70 -31.88
C ASP A 29 17.24 -6.82 -30.53
N ILE A 30 17.21 -7.98 -29.90
CA ILE A 30 16.88 -8.11 -28.49
C ILE A 30 18.13 -7.74 -27.70
N GLU A 31 18.40 -6.45 -27.53
CA GLU A 31 19.27 -5.99 -26.45
C GLU A 31 18.76 -6.61 -25.15
N THR A 32 19.43 -7.67 -24.72
CA THR A 32 19.26 -8.21 -23.39
C THR A 32 19.58 -7.05 -22.44
N ASN A 33 18.56 -6.45 -21.86
CA ASN A 33 18.71 -5.57 -20.70
C ASN A 33 19.33 -6.42 -19.60
N THR A 34 20.65 -6.53 -19.61
CA THR A 34 21.39 -7.12 -18.50
C THR A 34 21.15 -6.25 -17.28
N PRO A 35 21.09 -6.83 -16.08
CA PRO A 35 20.96 -6.08 -14.84
C PRO A 35 21.92 -4.88 -14.74
N GLN A 36 23.14 -5.01 -15.25
CA GLN A 36 24.13 -3.94 -15.32
C GLN A 36 23.72 -2.74 -16.19
N LYS A 37 22.96 -2.94 -17.27
CA LYS A 37 22.48 -1.84 -18.12
C LYS A 37 21.27 -1.13 -17.50
N GLN A 38 20.48 -1.86 -16.74
CA GLN A 38 19.41 -1.26 -15.90
C GLN A 38 20.01 -0.46 -14.73
N GLU A 39 21.04 -0.97 -14.05
CA GLU A 39 21.77 -0.22 -13.03
C GLU A 39 22.40 1.05 -13.60
N GLN A 40 23.06 0.99 -14.75
CA GLN A 40 23.65 2.18 -15.42
C GLN A 40 22.59 3.19 -15.91
N LEU A 41 21.38 2.73 -16.28
CA LEU A 41 20.26 3.63 -16.61
C LEU A 41 19.63 4.25 -15.37
N ILE A 42 19.62 3.53 -14.26
CA ILE A 42 19.21 4.03 -12.95
C ILE A 42 20.26 5.03 -12.44
N GLU A 43 21.55 4.72 -12.52
CA GLU A 43 22.62 5.64 -12.16
C GLU A 43 22.63 6.92 -13.03
N LYS A 44 22.36 6.81 -14.34
CA LYS A 44 22.31 7.97 -15.24
C LYS A 44 21.08 8.87 -15.07
N LYS A 45 19.96 8.33 -14.53
CA LYS A 45 18.78 9.11 -14.11
C LYS A 45 18.88 9.66 -12.69
N SER A 46 19.85 9.19 -11.92
CA SER A 46 20.11 9.58 -10.53
C SER A 46 20.86 10.92 -10.37
N SER A 47 20.96 11.74 -11.40
CA SER A 47 21.39 13.16 -11.23
C SER A 47 20.22 14.04 -10.82
N SER A 48 19.23 13.51 -10.16
CA SER A 48 18.16 14.29 -9.59
C SER A 48 18.58 14.84 -8.22
N LYS A 49 18.03 15.97 -7.89
CA LYS A 49 18.10 16.81 -6.71
C LYS A 49 18.04 16.10 -5.34
N TYR A 50 17.91 14.78 -5.33
CA TYR A 50 17.73 13.95 -4.15
C TYR A 50 19.03 13.34 -3.69
N ILE A 51 19.22 13.40 -2.41
CA ILE A 51 20.33 12.80 -1.71
C ILE A 51 20.30 11.29 -1.97
N ASN A 52 21.28 10.80 -2.74
CA ASN A 52 21.54 9.38 -2.77
C ASN A 52 22.31 9.05 -1.49
N TYR A 53 21.65 8.38 -0.54
CA TYR A 53 22.21 8.09 0.77
C TYR A 53 23.41 7.11 0.72
N GLU A 54 23.61 6.40 -0.38
CA GLU A 54 24.81 5.59 -0.60
C GLU A 54 26.05 6.43 -0.87
N THR A 55 25.86 7.66 -1.36
CA THR A 55 26.96 8.57 -1.73
C THR A 55 27.15 9.75 -0.77
N VAL A 56 26.19 10.00 0.10
CA VAL A 56 26.29 11.04 1.13
C VAL A 56 26.86 10.42 2.40
N ASP A 57 27.84 11.08 2.93
CA ASP A 57 28.58 10.76 4.15
C ASP A 57 27.75 10.01 5.21
N LYS A 58 28.47 9.20 5.96
CA LYS A 58 28.07 8.25 7.00
C LYS A 58 26.92 8.66 7.95
N ASP A 59 26.51 9.92 7.92
CA ASP A 59 25.45 10.47 8.75
C ASP A 59 24.11 10.51 8.00
N SER A 60 23.13 9.77 8.52
CA SER A 60 21.75 9.84 8.05
C SER A 60 21.18 11.25 8.23
N PRO A 61 20.30 11.75 7.32
CA PRO A 61 19.75 13.08 7.48
C PRO A 61 18.92 13.17 8.76
N LYS A 62 19.04 14.32 9.42
CA LYS A 62 18.20 14.64 10.57
C LYS A 62 16.91 15.27 10.10
N ILE A 63 15.82 14.82 10.67
CA ILE A 63 14.46 15.29 10.40
C ILE A 63 13.84 15.89 11.65
N ASN A 64 12.97 16.88 11.46
CA ASN A 64 12.16 17.42 12.54
C ASN A 64 10.86 16.61 12.66
N ILE A 65 10.55 16.14 13.87
CA ILE A 65 9.37 15.34 14.19
C ILE A 65 8.55 16.08 15.24
N TYR A 66 7.27 16.28 14.96
CA TYR A 66 6.33 16.83 15.94
C TYR A 66 5.74 15.72 16.80
N ASN A 67 6.01 15.76 18.09
CA ASN A 67 5.42 14.82 19.06
C ASN A 67 4.04 15.35 19.49
N HIS A 68 2.97 14.68 19.01
CA HIS A 68 1.60 15.09 19.26
C HIS A 68 1.19 14.99 20.75
N LYS A 69 1.84 14.11 21.54
CA LYS A 69 1.55 13.95 22.97
C LYS A 69 2.14 15.09 23.81
N THR A 70 3.31 15.60 23.43
CA THR A 70 4.02 16.65 24.19
C THR A 70 3.86 18.04 23.58
N GLY A 71 3.38 18.15 22.33
CA GLY A 71 3.30 19.40 21.58
C GLY A 71 4.66 19.98 21.18
N LYS A 72 5.74 19.21 21.25
CA LYS A 72 7.10 19.66 20.96
C LYS A 72 7.63 19.05 19.67
N THR A 73 8.41 19.86 18.93
CA THR A 73 9.21 19.38 17.80
C THR A 73 10.61 19.00 18.31
N GLN A 74 11.09 17.85 17.86
CA GLN A 74 12.44 17.36 18.14
C GLN A 74 13.14 16.98 16.85
N GLN A 75 14.46 17.11 16.81
CA GLN A 75 15.28 16.65 15.71
C GLN A 75 15.76 15.23 16.01
N MET A 76 15.68 14.34 15.01
CA MET A 76 16.09 12.95 15.13
C MET A 76 16.71 12.49 13.81
N ASP A 77 17.61 11.52 13.86
CA ASP A 77 18.10 10.80 12.69
C ASP A 77 16.93 10.04 12.04
N ILE A 78 16.84 10.07 10.69
CA ILE A 78 15.70 9.43 9.97
C ILE A 78 15.66 7.92 10.21
N GLU A 79 16.82 7.25 10.23
CA GLU A 79 16.87 5.80 10.44
C GLU A 79 16.48 5.43 11.89
N GLU A 80 16.87 6.25 12.85
CA GLU A 80 16.43 6.09 14.23
C GLU A 80 14.91 6.27 14.38
N TYR A 81 14.34 7.26 13.71
CA TYR A 81 12.89 7.45 13.62
C TYR A 81 12.21 6.21 13.03
N LEU A 82 12.77 5.65 11.96
CA LEU A 82 12.19 4.49 11.29
C LEU A 82 12.19 3.22 12.13
N TYR A 83 13.11 3.05 13.09
CA TYR A 83 13.01 1.93 14.04
C TYR A 83 11.70 1.98 14.84
N GLY A 84 11.32 3.17 15.27
CA GLY A 84 10.07 3.40 16.00
C GLY A 84 8.84 3.23 15.13
N VAL A 85 8.88 3.74 13.89
CA VAL A 85 7.78 3.60 12.92
C VAL A 85 7.56 2.13 12.56
N LEU A 86 8.60 1.44 12.13
CA LEU A 86 8.47 0.04 11.71
C LEU A 86 7.97 -0.86 12.84
N SER A 87 8.40 -0.57 14.08
CA SER A 87 7.93 -1.28 15.29
C SER A 87 6.46 -1.00 15.64
N GLY A 88 5.94 0.16 15.25
CA GLY A 88 4.53 0.54 15.42
C GLY A 88 3.64 -0.06 14.33
N GLU A 89 4.07 0.07 13.07
CA GLU A 89 3.29 -0.22 11.88
C GLU A 89 3.17 -1.70 11.55
N MET A 90 4.22 -2.49 11.76
CA MET A 90 4.22 -3.90 11.36
C MET A 90 4.55 -4.87 12.51
N PRO A 91 3.96 -6.06 12.50
CA PRO A 91 4.39 -7.15 13.38
C PRO A 91 5.85 -7.53 13.10
N SER A 92 6.68 -7.67 14.15
CA SER A 92 8.11 -7.98 14.02
C SER A 92 8.40 -9.42 13.55
N ASP A 93 7.40 -10.31 13.60
CA ASP A 93 7.46 -11.68 13.08
C ASP A 93 7.28 -11.76 11.57
N PHE A 94 6.85 -10.68 10.91
CA PHE A 94 6.78 -10.62 9.45
C PHE A 94 8.14 -10.94 8.82
N ASN A 95 8.11 -11.44 7.59
CA ASN A 95 9.31 -11.72 6.81
C ASN A 95 10.19 -10.46 6.70
N ILE A 96 11.51 -10.64 6.72
CA ILE A 96 12.46 -9.53 6.68
C ILE A 96 12.27 -8.66 5.42
N GLU A 97 11.95 -9.25 4.26
CA GLU A 97 11.75 -8.50 3.03
C GLU A 97 10.48 -7.62 3.07
N ALA A 98 9.42 -8.07 3.75
CA ALA A 98 8.24 -7.25 4.00
C ALA A 98 8.55 -6.08 4.95
N LEU A 99 9.36 -6.31 5.99
CA LEU A 99 9.83 -5.26 6.88
C LEU A 99 10.71 -4.24 6.15
N LYS A 100 11.57 -4.69 5.22
CA LYS A 100 12.38 -3.83 4.36
C LYS A 100 11.50 -2.97 3.45
N ALA A 101 10.51 -3.55 2.79
CA ALA A 101 9.57 -2.81 1.96
C ALA A 101 8.84 -1.70 2.76
N GLN A 102 8.41 -2.00 3.99
CA GLN A 102 7.81 -1.01 4.88
C GLN A 102 8.80 0.08 5.28
N ALA A 103 10.05 -0.26 5.57
CA ALA A 103 11.08 0.73 5.92
C ALA A 103 11.33 1.70 4.76
N VAL A 104 11.42 1.19 3.52
CA VAL A 104 11.55 2.02 2.30
C VAL A 104 10.33 2.91 2.11
N ALA A 105 9.11 2.38 2.26
CA ALA A 105 7.89 3.16 2.17
C ALA A 105 7.84 4.25 3.25
N ALA A 106 8.13 3.92 4.49
CA ALA A 106 8.11 4.87 5.60
C ALA A 106 9.16 5.99 5.44
N ARG A 107 10.36 5.66 4.95
CA ARG A 107 11.40 6.65 4.63
C ARG A 107 10.95 7.58 3.51
N THR A 108 10.39 7.03 2.45
CA THR A 108 9.86 7.79 1.31
C THR A 108 8.76 8.76 1.76
N TYR A 109 7.89 8.35 2.69
CA TYR A 109 6.84 9.21 3.24
C TYR A 109 7.41 10.44 3.95
N VAL A 110 8.48 10.26 4.73
CA VAL A 110 9.18 11.39 5.39
C VAL A 110 9.76 12.35 4.34
N MET A 111 10.45 11.81 3.33
CA MET A 111 11.07 12.62 2.28
C MET A 111 10.02 13.36 1.45
N TYR A 112 8.94 12.68 1.06
CA TYR A 112 7.82 13.29 0.35
C TYR A 112 7.22 14.47 1.12
N ASN A 113 6.97 14.31 2.43
CA ASN A 113 6.40 15.39 3.24
C ASN A 113 7.37 16.55 3.45
N GLN A 114 8.66 16.26 3.58
CA GLN A 114 9.69 17.28 3.75
C GLN A 114 9.83 18.16 2.51
N GLU A 115 9.75 17.57 1.32
CA GLU A 115 9.90 18.30 0.06
C GLU A 115 8.64 19.05 -0.37
N ASN A 116 7.48 18.46 -0.12
CA ASN A 116 6.20 19.05 -0.52
C ASN A 116 5.62 19.99 0.56
N GLU A 117 6.32 20.17 1.68
CA GLU A 117 5.84 20.99 2.82
C GLU A 117 4.41 20.62 3.25
N THR A 118 4.01 19.36 3.03
CA THR A 118 2.64 18.87 3.28
C THR A 118 2.36 18.67 4.76
N SER A 119 3.38 18.75 5.60
CA SER A 119 3.21 18.62 7.04
C SER A 119 2.33 19.74 7.60
N LYS A 120 1.27 19.34 8.30
CA LYS A 120 0.40 20.26 9.06
C LYS A 120 1.08 20.81 10.32
N HIS A 121 2.29 20.34 10.62
CA HIS A 121 3.05 20.75 11.80
C HIS A 121 4.18 21.65 11.38
N LYS A 122 4.08 22.93 11.72
CA LYS A 122 5.06 23.97 11.35
C LYS A 122 6.48 23.55 11.73
N GLY A 123 7.35 23.43 10.73
CA GLY A 123 8.77 23.11 10.92
C GLY A 123 9.07 21.63 11.20
N ALA A 124 8.09 20.72 11.02
CA ALA A 124 8.32 19.28 11.13
C ALA A 124 7.87 18.54 9.87
N ALA A 125 8.66 17.58 9.40
CA ALA A 125 8.32 16.75 8.24
C ALA A 125 7.15 15.78 8.53
N VAL A 126 7.10 15.25 9.74
CA VAL A 126 6.11 14.26 10.20
C VAL A 126 5.72 14.49 11.66
N CYS A 127 4.64 13.86 12.08
CA CYS A 127 4.29 13.77 13.50
C CYS A 127 4.18 12.32 13.98
N THR A 128 4.01 12.14 15.29
CA THR A 128 3.90 10.81 15.91
C THR A 128 2.47 10.30 16.03
N ASP A 129 1.49 10.96 15.40
CA ASP A 129 0.08 10.57 15.40
C ASP A 129 -0.24 9.70 14.19
N TYR A 130 -0.61 8.45 14.42
CA TYR A 130 -0.97 7.49 13.37
C TYR A 130 -2.22 7.87 12.57
N THR A 131 -3.08 8.72 13.12
CA THR A 131 -4.29 9.21 12.42
C THR A 131 -3.96 10.28 11.39
N HIS A 132 -2.76 10.85 11.47
CA HIS A 132 -2.30 11.95 10.64
C HIS A 132 -1.07 11.61 9.80
N CYS A 133 -0.05 10.96 10.38
CA CYS A 133 1.19 10.58 9.71
C CYS A 133 1.41 9.06 9.77
N GLN A 134 2.37 8.61 10.57
CA GLN A 134 2.75 7.21 10.75
C GLN A 134 2.75 6.87 12.24
N GLU A 135 2.42 5.64 12.60
CA GLU A 135 2.54 5.21 13.98
C GLU A 135 4.04 5.19 14.38
N TYR A 136 4.38 6.01 15.37
CA TYR A 136 5.71 6.05 15.94
C TYR A 136 5.67 5.66 17.41
N LYS A 137 6.57 4.77 17.80
CA LYS A 137 6.80 4.41 19.22
C LYS A 137 8.28 4.58 19.56
N SER A 138 8.56 5.37 20.58
CA SER A 138 9.92 5.49 21.10
C SER A 138 10.41 4.15 21.67
N TYR A 139 11.72 4.00 21.84
CA TYR A 139 12.32 2.82 22.47
C TYR A 139 11.72 2.52 23.84
N GLU A 140 11.52 3.56 24.66
CA GLU A 140 10.93 3.42 26.00
C GLU A 140 9.46 2.97 25.95
N GLU A 141 8.67 3.51 24.99
CA GLU A 141 7.30 3.07 24.77
C GLU A 141 7.23 1.61 24.31
N LEU A 142 8.15 1.20 23.43
CA LEU A 142 8.27 -0.20 22.98
C LEU A 142 8.64 -1.14 24.14
N LYS A 143 9.64 -0.77 24.92
CA LYS A 143 10.06 -1.51 26.10
C LYS A 143 8.93 -1.68 27.10
N LYS A 144 8.20 -0.59 27.38
CA LYS A 144 7.06 -0.60 28.29
C LYS A 144 5.89 -1.44 27.78
N SER A 145 5.58 -1.35 26.50
CA SER A 145 4.38 -1.98 25.91
C SER A 145 4.59 -3.42 25.46
N LYS A 146 5.79 -3.75 24.98
CA LYS A 146 6.12 -5.06 24.40
C LYS A 146 7.04 -5.90 25.31
N GLY A 147 7.70 -5.29 26.29
CA GLY A 147 8.56 -5.95 27.27
C GLY A 147 10.01 -6.15 26.81
N GLU A 148 10.87 -6.50 27.77
CA GLU A 148 12.32 -6.71 27.57
C GLU A 148 12.62 -7.85 26.58
N ASP A 149 11.84 -8.94 26.61
CA ASP A 149 12.02 -10.08 25.72
C ASP A 149 11.81 -9.70 24.27
N TRP A 150 10.83 -8.84 23.98
CA TRP A 150 10.62 -8.33 22.64
C TRP A 150 11.78 -7.42 22.20
N ILE A 151 12.25 -6.56 23.07
CA ILE A 151 13.42 -5.71 22.80
C ILE A 151 14.65 -6.55 22.48
N LYS A 152 14.87 -7.65 23.22
CA LYS A 152 16.02 -8.54 23.03
C LYS A 152 15.91 -9.36 21.74
N ASN A 153 14.73 -9.90 21.43
CA ASN A 153 14.58 -10.94 20.41
C ASN A 153 14.00 -10.42 19.07
N SER A 154 13.15 -9.39 19.10
CA SER A 154 12.43 -8.89 17.91
C SER A 154 12.97 -7.56 17.38
N TYR A 155 13.32 -6.64 18.27
CA TYR A 155 13.82 -5.32 17.87
C TYR A 155 15.10 -5.35 17.00
N PRO A 156 16.07 -6.28 17.19
CA PRO A 156 17.21 -6.41 16.28
C PRO A 156 16.81 -6.66 14.83
N LYS A 157 15.77 -7.46 14.56
CA LYS A 157 15.27 -7.72 13.21
C LYS A 157 14.65 -6.47 12.57
N VAL A 158 13.93 -5.67 13.37
CA VAL A 158 13.39 -4.37 12.91
C VAL A 158 14.54 -3.44 12.51
N LYS A 159 15.58 -3.32 13.35
CA LYS A 159 16.78 -2.53 13.03
C LYS A 159 17.50 -3.04 11.79
N GLN A 160 17.61 -4.36 11.63
CA GLN A 160 18.21 -4.97 10.46
C GLN A 160 17.48 -4.54 9.17
N ALA A 161 16.13 -4.61 9.15
CA ALA A 161 15.34 -4.21 7.98
C ALA A 161 15.57 -2.75 7.58
N VAL A 162 15.62 -1.85 8.55
CA VAL A 162 15.89 -0.43 8.32
C VAL A 162 17.32 -0.22 7.82
N ASN A 163 18.32 -0.83 8.48
CA ASN A 163 19.73 -0.64 8.16
C ASN A 163 20.11 -1.20 6.78
N GLU A 164 19.55 -2.37 6.40
CA GLU A 164 19.80 -2.99 5.10
C GLU A 164 19.13 -2.23 3.93
N THR A 165 18.21 -1.33 4.23
CA THR A 165 17.56 -0.45 3.25
C THR A 165 17.93 1.02 3.46
N LYS A 166 18.98 1.31 4.21
CA LYS A 166 19.40 2.68 4.54
C LYS A 166 19.51 3.51 3.26
N GLY A 167 18.83 4.67 3.23
CA GLY A 167 18.83 5.61 2.12
C GLY A 167 17.93 5.25 0.94
N HIS A 168 17.36 4.04 0.88
CA HIS A 168 16.47 3.66 -0.22
C HIS A 168 15.11 4.37 -0.08
N ILE A 169 14.68 5.00 -1.16
CA ILE A 169 13.35 5.63 -1.30
C ILE A 169 12.70 5.22 -2.62
N ILE A 170 11.40 5.37 -2.70
CA ILE A 170 10.62 5.10 -3.92
C ILE A 170 10.39 6.42 -4.65
N THR A 171 10.75 6.48 -5.93
CA THR A 171 10.56 7.66 -6.77
C THR A 171 9.69 7.36 -7.98
N TYR A 172 9.02 8.40 -8.47
CA TYR A 172 8.33 8.41 -9.76
C TYR A 172 8.77 9.65 -10.55
N ASN A 173 9.35 9.43 -11.73
CA ASN A 173 9.97 10.50 -12.53
C ASN A 173 11.09 11.28 -11.80
N GLY A 174 11.78 10.62 -10.86
CA GLY A 174 12.86 11.21 -10.08
C GLY A 174 12.44 11.91 -8.79
N GLU A 175 11.15 12.04 -8.52
CA GLU A 175 10.59 12.66 -7.32
C GLU A 175 10.09 11.60 -6.34
N PRO A 176 10.25 11.76 -5.01
CA PRO A 176 9.66 10.87 -4.03
C PRO A 176 8.15 10.75 -4.23
N ILE A 177 7.62 9.53 -4.17
CA ILE A 177 6.18 9.31 -4.25
C ILE A 177 5.51 9.59 -2.90
N LEU A 178 4.17 9.72 -2.90
CA LEU A 178 3.35 9.54 -1.71
C LEU A 178 3.14 8.04 -1.47
N PRO A 179 3.92 7.38 -0.60
CA PRO A 179 3.88 5.93 -0.42
C PRO A 179 2.82 5.58 0.61
N LEU A 180 1.62 5.28 0.14
CA LEU A 180 0.54 4.83 1.00
C LEU A 180 0.65 3.34 1.28
N TYR A 181 0.27 2.94 2.49
CA TYR A 181 0.20 1.54 2.91
C TYR A 181 -0.93 1.32 3.91
N PHE A 182 -1.36 0.09 4.06
CA PHE A 182 -2.47 -0.29 4.92
C PHE A 182 -2.35 -1.76 5.33
N SER A 183 -3.13 -2.17 6.33
CA SER A 183 -2.97 -3.49 6.94
C SER A 183 -3.22 -4.64 5.97
N THR A 184 -4.45 -4.75 5.43
CA THR A 184 -4.89 -5.97 4.73
C THR A 184 -5.81 -5.62 3.56
N SER A 185 -5.47 -6.05 2.36
CA SER A 185 -6.30 -5.91 1.17
C SER A 185 -7.49 -6.90 1.19
N SER A 186 -8.53 -6.58 0.45
CA SER A 186 -9.66 -7.49 0.21
C SER A 186 -9.37 -8.54 -0.88
N GLY A 187 -8.12 -8.61 -1.37
CA GLY A 187 -7.66 -9.43 -2.48
C GLY A 187 -7.21 -8.61 -3.68
N LYS A 188 -7.52 -7.31 -3.68
CA LYS A 188 -7.10 -6.34 -4.67
C LYS A 188 -6.98 -4.96 -4.02
N THR A 189 -5.98 -4.15 -4.43
CA THR A 189 -5.82 -2.78 -3.92
C THR A 189 -6.75 -1.81 -4.66
N GLU A 190 -6.84 -0.58 -4.16
CA GLU A 190 -7.70 0.47 -4.71
C GLU A 190 -6.88 1.47 -5.54
N ASN A 191 -7.50 2.10 -6.54
CA ASN A 191 -6.96 3.31 -7.16
C ASN A 191 -7.06 4.48 -6.18
N SER A 192 -6.07 5.37 -6.21
CA SER A 192 -6.02 6.50 -5.26
C SER A 192 -7.22 7.42 -5.35
N GLU A 193 -7.69 7.74 -6.55
CA GLU A 193 -8.83 8.64 -6.79
C GLU A 193 -10.18 8.07 -6.30
N GLU A 194 -10.29 6.73 -6.22
CA GLU A 194 -11.50 6.07 -5.71
C GLU A 194 -11.63 6.18 -4.18
N VAL A 195 -10.54 6.53 -3.49
CA VAL A 195 -10.51 6.66 -2.03
C VAL A 195 -10.20 8.08 -1.58
N PHE A 196 -9.23 8.78 -2.21
CA PHE A 196 -8.74 10.09 -1.78
C PHE A 196 -9.06 11.23 -2.75
N SER A 197 -9.80 10.96 -3.83
CA SER A 197 -10.21 11.90 -4.88
C SER A 197 -9.05 12.47 -5.74
N THR A 198 -7.79 12.12 -5.45
CA THR A 198 -6.62 12.54 -6.23
C THR A 198 -6.06 11.33 -6.95
N GLU A 199 -5.90 11.44 -8.26
CA GLU A 199 -5.28 10.42 -9.09
C GLU A 199 -3.75 10.52 -9.00
N TYR A 200 -3.12 9.45 -8.49
CA TYR A 200 -1.67 9.28 -8.55
C TYR A 200 -1.34 8.15 -9.53
N PRO A 201 -0.50 8.39 -10.55
CA PRO A 201 -0.22 7.40 -11.61
C PRO A 201 0.46 6.13 -11.09
N TYR A 202 1.09 6.20 -9.93
CA TYR A 202 1.78 5.10 -9.27
C TYR A 202 0.95 4.41 -8.16
N LEU A 203 -0.23 4.93 -7.80
CA LEU A 203 -1.14 4.32 -6.82
C LEU A 203 -2.35 3.73 -7.53
N ARG A 204 -2.12 2.61 -8.22
CA ARG A 204 -3.11 1.90 -9.03
C ARG A 204 -3.53 0.58 -8.40
N SER A 205 -4.72 0.16 -8.74
CA SER A 205 -5.30 -1.12 -8.27
C SER A 205 -4.53 -2.30 -8.86
N VAL A 206 -4.03 -3.18 -8.00
CA VAL A 206 -3.34 -4.42 -8.34
C VAL A 206 -3.85 -5.58 -7.51
N ASP A 207 -3.69 -6.81 -8.02
CA ASP A 207 -4.06 -8.01 -7.29
C ASP A 207 -3.15 -8.22 -6.07
N SER A 208 -3.76 -8.60 -4.95
CA SER A 208 -3.07 -8.89 -3.69
C SER A 208 -3.63 -10.18 -3.06
N PRO A 209 -3.34 -11.35 -3.67
CA PRO A 209 -4.03 -12.60 -3.36
C PRO A 209 -3.61 -13.22 -2.03
N TYR A 210 -2.51 -12.77 -1.43
CA TYR A 210 -1.94 -13.35 -0.22
C TYR A 210 -2.57 -12.82 1.07
N ASP A 211 -3.29 -11.72 1.01
CA ASP A 211 -4.00 -11.13 2.15
C ASP A 211 -5.03 -12.07 2.80
N LYS A 212 -5.55 -13.03 2.04
CA LYS A 212 -6.53 -14.02 2.53
C LYS A 212 -6.04 -14.84 3.74
N TYR A 213 -4.73 -14.84 4.01
CA TYR A 213 -4.13 -15.50 5.17
C TYR A 213 -4.01 -14.59 6.39
N ALA A 214 -4.34 -13.30 6.26
CA ALA A 214 -4.31 -12.35 7.36
C ALA A 214 -5.41 -12.65 8.39
N PRO A 215 -5.12 -12.59 9.71
CA PRO A 215 -6.11 -12.87 10.76
C PRO A 215 -7.36 -11.97 10.69
N LYS A 216 -7.20 -10.74 10.17
CA LYS A 216 -8.29 -9.76 10.03
C LYS A 216 -8.75 -9.59 8.58
N TYR A 217 -8.51 -10.58 7.72
CA TYR A 217 -8.94 -10.54 6.32
C TYR A 217 -10.45 -10.39 6.17
N ALA A 218 -11.19 -11.06 7.04
CA ALA A 218 -12.66 -10.99 7.05
C ALA A 218 -13.17 -10.69 8.46
N SER A 219 -14.22 -9.90 8.53
CA SER A 219 -14.93 -9.61 9.78
C SER A 219 -16.43 -9.42 9.49
N THR A 220 -17.26 -9.58 10.52
CA THR A 220 -18.70 -9.34 10.41
C THR A 220 -19.12 -8.42 11.54
N LEU A 221 -19.83 -7.35 11.19
CA LEU A 221 -20.55 -6.51 12.15
C LEU A 221 -22.05 -6.81 12.05
N LYS A 222 -22.64 -7.34 13.09
CA LYS A 222 -24.10 -7.43 13.25
C LYS A 222 -24.61 -6.20 13.97
N ILE A 223 -25.60 -5.51 13.41
CA ILE A 223 -26.21 -4.31 13.98
C ILE A 223 -27.73 -4.37 13.86
N SER A 224 -28.46 -3.95 14.89
CA SER A 224 -29.92 -3.88 14.82
C SER A 224 -30.38 -2.82 13.81
N ASN A 225 -31.56 -3.02 13.21
CA ASN A 225 -32.16 -2.04 12.30
C ASN A 225 -32.28 -0.67 12.96
N LYS A 226 -32.70 -0.63 14.21
CA LYS A 226 -32.85 0.59 15.01
C LYS A 226 -31.51 1.33 15.19
N ASP A 227 -30.44 0.62 15.60
CA ASP A 227 -29.15 1.22 15.84
C ASP A 227 -28.50 1.70 14.54
N PHE A 228 -28.65 0.95 13.45
CA PHE A 228 -28.18 1.36 12.14
C PHE A 228 -28.80 2.68 11.69
N VAL A 229 -30.15 2.79 11.74
CA VAL A 229 -30.88 4.01 11.37
C VAL A 229 -30.49 5.16 12.30
N SER A 230 -30.40 4.93 13.61
CA SER A 230 -30.00 5.94 14.58
C SER A 230 -28.60 6.50 14.31
N LYS A 231 -27.59 5.64 14.02
CA LYS A 231 -26.24 6.07 13.68
C LYS A 231 -26.21 6.93 12.41
N LEU A 232 -26.97 6.54 11.38
CA LEU A 232 -27.07 7.32 10.13
C LEU A 232 -27.70 8.70 10.38
N GLN A 233 -28.82 8.75 11.12
CA GLN A 233 -29.53 10.00 11.42
C GLN A 233 -28.72 10.95 12.29
N ASN A 234 -27.93 10.43 13.22
CA ASN A 234 -27.04 11.23 14.06
C ASN A 234 -25.88 11.85 13.24
N THR A 235 -25.48 11.21 12.14
CA THR A 235 -24.38 11.70 11.29
C THR A 235 -24.88 12.58 10.15
N TYR A 236 -26.03 12.23 9.55
CA TYR A 236 -26.58 12.90 8.37
C TYR A 236 -28.00 13.39 8.63
N SER A 237 -28.15 14.70 8.84
CA SER A 237 -29.48 15.32 8.98
C SER A 237 -30.33 15.07 7.73
N GLY A 238 -31.62 14.78 7.94
CA GLY A 238 -32.60 14.59 6.87
C GLY A 238 -32.46 13.27 6.09
N ILE A 239 -31.68 12.30 6.57
CA ILE A 239 -31.76 10.93 6.05
C ILE A 239 -33.06 10.29 6.55
N ASN A 240 -33.82 9.71 5.61
CA ASN A 240 -35.10 9.07 5.92
C ASN A 240 -35.04 7.60 5.51
N ILE A 241 -35.05 6.73 6.53
CA ILE A 241 -35.04 5.26 6.37
C ILE A 241 -36.06 4.70 7.38
N ASN A 242 -36.98 3.89 6.86
CA ASN A 242 -37.91 3.13 7.70
C ASN A 242 -37.18 1.90 8.26
N GLN A 243 -37.02 1.83 9.57
CA GLN A 243 -36.34 0.72 10.25
C GLN A 243 -37.06 -0.65 10.11
N ASN A 244 -38.35 -0.65 9.75
CA ASN A 244 -39.15 -1.87 9.58
C ASN A 244 -39.07 -2.44 8.15
N ASP A 245 -38.45 -1.71 7.21
CA ASP A 245 -38.30 -2.13 5.82
C ASP A 245 -36.96 -1.65 5.24
N ILE A 246 -35.87 -1.98 5.91
CA ILE A 246 -34.53 -1.53 5.52
C ILE A 246 -34.09 -2.16 4.20
N SER A 247 -34.41 -3.41 3.96
CA SER A 247 -33.95 -4.17 2.79
C SER A 247 -34.38 -3.56 1.46
N SER A 248 -35.54 -2.91 1.40
CA SER A 248 -36.00 -2.19 0.21
C SER A 248 -35.31 -0.84 -0.01
N GLN A 249 -34.74 -0.26 1.04
CA GLN A 249 -34.24 1.12 1.09
C GLN A 249 -32.71 1.22 1.09
N VAL A 250 -32.01 0.10 1.29
CA VAL A 250 -30.54 0.03 1.33
C VAL A 250 -30.01 -0.79 0.16
N LYS A 251 -29.26 -0.16 -0.75
CA LYS A 251 -28.76 -0.83 -1.96
C LYS A 251 -27.36 -0.34 -2.31
N ILE A 252 -26.41 -1.26 -2.46
CA ILE A 252 -25.11 -0.95 -3.07
C ILE A 252 -25.32 -0.65 -4.55
N LEU A 253 -24.93 0.53 -5.01
CA LEU A 253 -25.12 1.00 -6.39
C LEU A 253 -23.91 0.70 -7.27
N SER A 254 -22.71 0.87 -6.73
CA SER A 254 -21.47 0.63 -7.48
C SER A 254 -20.31 0.27 -6.56
N ARG A 255 -19.30 -0.36 -7.17
CA ARG A 255 -18.03 -0.69 -6.51
C ARG A 255 -16.85 -0.08 -7.28
N SER A 256 -15.77 0.16 -6.56
CA SER A 256 -14.47 0.53 -7.11
C SER A 256 -13.78 -0.64 -7.82
N ASN A 257 -12.65 -0.37 -8.46
CA ASN A 257 -11.80 -1.41 -9.07
C ASN A 257 -11.24 -2.41 -8.05
N GLY A 258 -10.95 -1.97 -6.83
CA GLY A 258 -10.51 -2.83 -5.72
C GLY A 258 -11.63 -3.58 -5.02
N GLY A 259 -12.89 -3.27 -5.37
CA GLY A 259 -14.09 -3.94 -4.87
C GLY A 259 -14.75 -3.26 -3.66
N SER A 260 -14.23 -2.15 -3.16
CA SER A 260 -14.91 -1.36 -2.13
C SER A 260 -16.24 -0.80 -2.65
N VAL A 261 -17.16 -0.55 -1.75
CA VAL A 261 -18.42 0.11 -2.07
C VAL A 261 -18.13 1.57 -2.46
N ALA A 262 -18.29 1.91 -3.74
CA ALA A 262 -18.11 3.27 -4.22
C ALA A 262 -19.35 4.12 -3.92
N LYS A 263 -20.55 3.59 -4.16
CA LYS A 263 -21.83 4.26 -3.86
C LYS A 263 -22.83 3.29 -3.25
N ILE A 264 -23.55 3.78 -2.26
CA ILE A 264 -24.64 3.07 -1.59
C ILE A 264 -25.84 4.02 -1.42
N LYS A 265 -27.03 3.55 -1.82
CA LYS A 265 -28.30 4.25 -1.56
C LYS A 265 -28.81 3.85 -0.18
N LEU A 266 -29.27 4.86 0.57
CA LEU A 266 -29.77 4.73 1.94
C LEU A 266 -31.02 5.63 2.07
N GLY A 267 -32.20 5.05 1.82
CA GLY A 267 -33.45 5.80 1.76
C GLY A 267 -33.41 6.85 0.67
N ASN A 268 -33.47 8.12 1.08
CA ASN A 268 -33.46 9.30 0.20
C ASN A 268 -32.04 9.86 -0.09
N LYS A 269 -30.95 9.24 0.43
CA LYS A 269 -29.58 9.72 0.24
C LYS A 269 -28.69 8.68 -0.41
N GLU A 270 -27.64 9.17 -1.09
CA GLU A 270 -26.51 8.37 -1.55
C GLU A 270 -25.27 8.74 -0.74
N LEU A 271 -24.54 7.75 -0.26
CA LEU A 271 -23.30 7.87 0.47
C LEU A 271 -22.22 7.01 -0.17
N THR A 272 -20.98 7.18 0.27
CA THR A 272 -19.87 6.30 -0.10
C THR A 272 -19.73 5.14 0.89
N GLY A 273 -19.09 4.05 0.47
CA GLY A 273 -18.73 2.97 1.39
C GLY A 273 -17.76 3.44 2.49
N ARG A 274 -16.95 4.46 2.20
CA ARG A 274 -16.08 5.10 3.19
C ARG A 274 -16.88 5.81 4.30
N ASP A 275 -17.99 6.47 3.95
CA ASP A 275 -18.88 7.06 4.94
C ASP A 275 -19.46 5.99 5.86
N ILE A 276 -19.94 4.88 5.29
CA ILE A 276 -20.46 3.75 6.06
C ILE A 276 -19.38 3.12 6.94
N ARG A 277 -18.17 2.93 6.39
CA ARG A 277 -17.02 2.48 7.17
C ARG A 277 -16.79 3.35 8.41
N ASN A 278 -16.81 4.66 8.25
CA ASN A 278 -16.57 5.60 9.33
C ASN A 278 -17.71 5.59 10.36
N ILE A 279 -18.97 5.61 9.92
CA ILE A 279 -20.16 5.62 10.80
C ILE A 279 -20.24 4.35 11.66
N LEU A 280 -19.97 3.20 11.02
CA LEU A 280 -20.08 1.88 11.66
C LEU A 280 -18.77 1.36 12.22
N ASN A 281 -17.66 2.09 12.04
CA ASN A 281 -16.31 1.68 12.40
C ASN A 281 -15.94 0.31 11.80
N LEU A 282 -16.21 0.14 10.51
CA LEU A 282 -15.85 -1.08 9.79
C LEU A 282 -14.35 -1.10 9.48
N ASN A 283 -13.79 -2.29 9.37
CA ASN A 283 -12.37 -2.47 9.03
C ASN A 283 -12.00 -1.90 7.66
N SER A 284 -12.91 -2.01 6.67
CA SER A 284 -12.71 -1.47 5.31
C SER A 284 -14.04 -0.99 4.70
N ALA A 285 -13.97 -0.39 3.52
CA ALA A 285 -15.13 -0.04 2.71
C ALA A 285 -15.55 -1.19 1.75
N ASN A 286 -14.84 -2.33 1.76
CA ASN A 286 -15.23 -3.51 1.00
C ASN A 286 -16.13 -4.39 1.88
N PHE A 287 -17.43 -4.26 1.69
CA PHE A 287 -18.42 -5.01 2.46
C PHE A 287 -19.61 -5.48 1.60
N GLU A 288 -20.27 -6.50 2.08
CA GLU A 288 -21.57 -6.97 1.66
C GLU A 288 -22.55 -6.78 2.81
N ILE A 289 -23.85 -6.61 2.50
CA ILE A 289 -24.90 -6.47 3.51
C ILE A 289 -25.83 -7.65 3.39
N LYS A 290 -26.01 -8.38 4.48
CA LYS A 290 -27.06 -9.40 4.62
C LYS A 290 -28.15 -8.83 5.50
N PHE A 291 -29.38 -8.93 5.05
CA PHE A 291 -30.55 -8.46 5.76
C PHE A 291 -31.21 -9.61 6.51
N ASP A 292 -31.54 -9.36 7.76
CA ASP A 292 -32.36 -10.21 8.61
C ASP A 292 -33.62 -9.40 9.03
N THR A 293 -34.57 -10.01 9.68
CA THR A 293 -35.84 -9.37 10.07
C THR A 293 -35.61 -8.11 10.90
N ASN A 294 -34.70 -8.14 11.87
CA ASN A 294 -34.47 -7.03 12.82
C ASN A 294 -33.01 -6.54 12.83
N SER A 295 -32.15 -6.99 11.91
CA SER A 295 -30.73 -6.66 11.90
C SER A 295 -30.14 -6.72 10.50
N LEU A 296 -28.95 -6.11 10.38
CA LEU A 296 -28.08 -6.21 9.21
C LEU A 296 -26.74 -6.80 9.64
N ASP A 297 -26.19 -7.68 8.80
CA ASP A 297 -24.82 -8.16 8.93
C ASP A 297 -23.97 -7.53 7.82
N PHE A 298 -22.99 -6.72 8.21
CA PHE A 298 -21.96 -6.22 7.32
C PHE A 298 -20.82 -7.22 7.28
N VAL A 299 -20.68 -7.96 6.18
CA VAL A 299 -19.58 -8.90 5.93
C VAL A 299 -18.46 -8.11 5.25
N VAL A 300 -17.40 -7.82 5.98
CA VAL A 300 -16.32 -6.92 5.57
C VAL A 300 -15.09 -7.72 5.18
N LYS A 301 -14.44 -7.37 4.07
CA LYS A 301 -13.14 -7.92 3.65
C LYS A 301 -12.06 -6.86 3.67
N GLY A 302 -10.88 -7.22 4.16
CA GLY A 302 -9.73 -6.31 4.27
C GLY A 302 -9.77 -5.42 5.51
N TYR A 303 -8.66 -4.69 5.72
CA TYR A 303 -8.48 -3.76 6.83
C TYR A 303 -7.61 -2.57 6.41
N GLY A 304 -8.19 -1.40 6.38
CA GLY A 304 -7.56 -0.15 5.96
C GLY A 304 -8.27 0.51 4.78
N HIS A 305 -7.59 1.47 4.16
CA HIS A 305 -8.14 2.25 3.04
C HIS A 305 -7.98 1.58 1.67
N GLY A 306 -7.10 0.59 1.55
CA GLY A 306 -6.95 -0.21 0.34
C GLY A 306 -5.98 0.32 -0.70
N VAL A 307 -5.41 1.52 -0.56
CA VAL A 307 -4.53 2.16 -1.56
C VAL A 307 -3.06 1.91 -1.23
N GLY A 308 -2.25 1.54 -2.24
CA GLY A 308 -0.81 1.33 -2.10
C GLY A 308 -0.47 -0.06 -1.57
N MET A 309 0.54 -0.18 -0.71
CA MET A 309 1.06 -1.46 -0.22
C MET A 309 0.17 -2.06 0.87
N SER A 310 -0.29 -3.29 0.67
CA SER A 310 -0.84 -4.10 1.76
C SER A 310 0.28 -4.73 2.60
N GLN A 311 0.29 -4.48 3.90
CA GLN A 311 1.32 -5.02 4.81
C GLN A 311 1.27 -6.56 4.89
N TRP A 312 0.08 -7.14 5.03
CA TRP A 312 -0.10 -8.60 4.99
C TRP A 312 0.14 -9.19 3.61
N GLY A 313 -0.23 -8.45 2.54
CA GLY A 313 0.07 -8.83 1.17
C GLY A 313 1.58 -8.92 0.93
N ALA A 314 2.34 -7.91 1.36
CA ALA A 314 3.80 -7.88 1.28
C ALA A 314 4.42 -9.06 2.06
N ASN A 315 3.95 -9.33 3.29
CA ASN A 315 4.41 -10.49 4.05
C ASN A 315 4.13 -11.81 3.33
N GLY A 316 2.92 -11.98 2.79
CA GLY A 316 2.55 -13.19 2.06
C GLY A 316 3.33 -13.39 0.75
N MET A 317 3.74 -12.29 0.08
CA MET A 317 4.66 -12.34 -1.08
C MET A 317 6.05 -12.79 -0.66
N ALA A 318 6.61 -12.17 0.37
CA ALA A 318 7.95 -12.47 0.88
C ALA A 318 8.08 -13.94 1.35
N ASP A 319 7.08 -14.46 2.07
CA ASP A 319 7.04 -15.86 2.54
C ASP A 319 7.07 -16.86 1.39
N ARG A 320 6.61 -16.47 0.19
CA ARG A 320 6.61 -17.31 -1.03
C ARG A 320 7.78 -17.02 -1.95
N LYS A 321 8.76 -16.24 -1.48
CA LYS A 321 9.91 -15.76 -2.27
C LYS A 321 9.49 -15.01 -3.55
N SER A 322 8.33 -14.39 -3.53
CA SER A 322 7.90 -13.45 -4.56
C SER A 322 8.54 -12.08 -4.29
N VAL A 323 8.68 -11.27 -5.33
CA VAL A 323 9.17 -9.89 -5.16
C VAL A 323 8.13 -9.07 -4.41
N VAL A 324 8.56 -8.36 -3.40
CA VAL A 324 7.73 -7.43 -2.63
C VAL A 324 7.86 -6.02 -3.18
#